data_5e142dcf8dfd71ac52ad7eb6b217e789
#
_entry.id   5e142dcf8dfd71ac52ad7eb6b217e789
#
_cell.length_a   1.000
_cell.length_b   1.000
_cell.length_c   1.000
_cell.angle_alpha   90.00
_cell.angle_beta   90.00
_cell.angle_gamma   90.00
#
_symmetry.space_group_name_H-M   'P 1'
#
loop_
_entity.id
_entity.type
_entity.pdbx_description
1 polymer ?
#
loop_
_entity_poly.entity_id
_entity_poly.type
_entity_poly.pdbx_seq_one_letter_code
_entity_poly.pdbx_strand_id
1 'polypeptide(L)'
;MKRKEKQWIYPRHTTIRKIAWPIFRHVVHLRYDVELHPFREPDRSQYLILLNHQTPFDQFFVDMVFPAPIYYVATEDIFSLGWISSVIRYLVAPIPIKKQTNDLKAVVNCIRVAREGGTIAMAPEGNRTYSGRTEYMKSSVSKLAKKLGLPIALFRIEGGYGAEPRWSDVIRKGKMKAYVSEVISPEEAAAMTDDELFARIEAGLAVNEACESGLYRHKRRAEYLERCVYVCPFCGLSEFESHGHVVTCKHCGKQVVYGEDKKLTGIDCDFPFPYVAQWYDYQNRFINDLNVLDHVELPLYEENIRLSEVLLYRKKVLLRKHCHARLYGDRIVIDEGSGMELTLPFSEITAAACLGKNKLNIYHGDHVYQFKGSKRFNALKYVNLYFRHKNLTQGDPYGKFLGL
;
A
#
# COMPACT_ATOMS: atom_id res chain seq x y z
N MET A 1 -23.67 22.64 26.31
CA MET A 1 -23.89 22.78 24.87
C MET A 1 -23.42 21.50 24.18
N LYS A 2 -24.32 20.68 23.64
CA LYS A 2 -23.95 19.54 22.76
C LYS A 2 -23.26 20.11 21.54
N ARG A 3 -21.96 19.81 21.33
CA ARG A 3 -21.24 20.12 20.08
C ARG A 3 -22.06 19.54 18.94
N LYS A 4 -22.60 20.36 18.03
CA LYS A 4 -23.29 19.89 16.81
C LYS A 4 -22.34 18.91 16.13
N GLU A 5 -22.78 17.67 15.99
CA GLU A 5 -21.99 16.66 15.26
C GLU A 5 -21.76 17.18 13.84
N LYS A 6 -20.52 17.19 13.43
CA LYS A 6 -20.11 17.75 12.13
C LYS A 6 -20.65 16.83 11.04
N GLN A 7 -21.56 17.32 10.21
CA GLN A 7 -22.08 16.64 9.05
C GLN A 7 -20.92 16.21 8.12
N TRP A 8 -20.99 15.00 7.57
CA TRP A 8 -19.97 14.48 6.66
C TRP A 8 -20.37 14.67 5.20
N ILE A 9 -21.63 14.37 4.85
CA ILE A 9 -22.16 14.41 3.50
C ILE A 9 -22.76 15.79 3.21
N TYR A 10 -22.36 16.38 2.10
CA TYR A 10 -22.85 17.68 1.65
C TYR A 10 -23.31 17.60 0.17
N PRO A 11 -24.36 18.32 -0.24
CA PRO A 11 -24.82 18.38 -1.64
C PRO A 11 -23.72 18.75 -2.64
N ARG A 12 -22.76 19.60 -2.21
CA ARG A 12 -21.62 19.98 -3.04
C ARG A 12 -20.78 18.79 -3.52
N HIS A 13 -20.69 17.70 -2.77
CA HIS A 13 -19.90 16.52 -3.18
C HIS A 13 -20.47 15.90 -4.47
N THR A 14 -21.80 15.85 -4.60
CA THR A 14 -22.47 15.42 -5.83
C THR A 14 -22.21 16.37 -6.99
N THR A 15 -22.28 17.70 -6.75
CA THR A 15 -22.02 18.71 -7.76
C THR A 15 -20.56 18.67 -8.23
N ILE A 16 -19.62 18.62 -7.27
CA ILE A 16 -18.17 18.52 -7.57
C ILE A 16 -17.88 17.27 -8.39
N ARG A 17 -18.45 16.11 -7.99
CA ARG A 17 -18.29 14.88 -8.75
C ARG A 17 -18.81 15.01 -10.18
N LYS A 18 -20.00 15.59 -10.39
CA LYS A 18 -20.57 15.79 -11.74
C LYS A 18 -19.66 16.64 -12.64
N ILE A 19 -19.01 17.66 -12.07
CA ILE A 19 -18.11 18.55 -12.82
C ILE A 19 -16.74 17.89 -13.05
N ALA A 20 -16.17 17.25 -12.02
CA ALA A 20 -14.84 16.67 -12.08
C ALA A 20 -14.79 15.34 -12.85
N TRP A 21 -15.88 14.57 -12.85
CA TRP A 21 -15.94 13.22 -13.43
C TRP A 21 -15.57 13.16 -14.94
N PRO A 22 -16.07 14.04 -15.84
CA PRO A 22 -15.65 14.01 -17.25
C PRO A 22 -14.14 14.22 -17.42
N ILE A 23 -13.56 15.10 -16.60
CA ILE A 23 -12.12 15.42 -16.63
C ILE A 23 -11.32 14.19 -16.17
N PHE A 24 -11.68 13.61 -15.02
CA PHE A 24 -11.00 12.43 -14.50
C PHE A 24 -11.13 11.21 -15.42
N ARG A 25 -12.29 11.01 -16.04
CA ARG A 25 -12.49 9.97 -17.04
C ARG A 25 -11.51 10.11 -18.19
N HIS A 26 -11.37 11.31 -18.72
CA HIS A 26 -10.42 11.59 -19.81
C HIS A 26 -8.97 11.30 -19.37
N VAL A 27 -8.56 11.78 -18.19
CA VAL A 27 -7.23 11.55 -17.62
C VAL A 27 -6.96 10.06 -17.42
N VAL A 28 -7.92 9.30 -16.92
CA VAL A 28 -7.81 7.85 -16.72
C VAL A 28 -7.58 7.14 -18.03
N HIS A 29 -8.40 7.40 -19.07
CA HIS A 29 -8.25 6.75 -20.38
C HIS A 29 -7.00 7.20 -21.16
N LEU A 30 -6.48 8.41 -20.93
CA LEU A 30 -5.18 8.82 -21.46
C LEU A 30 -4.03 8.06 -20.79
N ARG A 31 -4.21 7.68 -19.51
CA ARG A 31 -3.18 7.07 -18.69
C ARG A 31 -3.16 5.54 -18.78
N TYR A 32 -4.34 4.92 -18.85
CA TYR A 32 -4.53 3.47 -18.81
C TYR A 32 -5.47 2.99 -19.92
N ASP A 33 -5.16 1.84 -20.47
CA ASP A 33 -6.07 1.06 -21.33
C ASP A 33 -6.94 0.18 -20.40
N VAL A 34 -7.97 0.80 -19.79
CA VAL A 34 -8.83 0.14 -18.81
C VAL A 34 -10.26 -0.02 -19.33
N GLU A 35 -10.74 -1.26 -19.27
CA GLU A 35 -12.13 -1.62 -19.48
C GLU A 35 -12.88 -1.51 -18.15
N LEU A 36 -13.88 -0.63 -18.12
CA LEU A 36 -14.69 -0.38 -16.93
C LEU A 36 -16.10 -0.94 -17.15
N HIS A 37 -16.56 -1.75 -16.21
CA HIS A 37 -17.91 -2.31 -16.23
C HIS A 37 -18.82 -1.53 -15.27
N PRO A 38 -19.70 -0.63 -15.79
CA PRO A 38 -20.61 0.14 -14.95
C PRO A 38 -21.51 -0.76 -14.11
N PHE A 39 -21.64 -0.42 -12.84
CA PHE A 39 -22.44 -1.17 -11.89
C PHE A 39 -23.60 -0.32 -11.38
N ARG A 40 -24.81 -0.87 -11.48
CA ARG A 40 -26.05 -0.26 -10.97
C ARG A 40 -27.00 -1.35 -10.50
N GLU A 41 -27.48 -1.20 -9.28
CA GLU A 41 -28.66 -1.91 -8.80
C GLU A 41 -29.82 -0.92 -8.70
N PRO A 42 -31.02 -1.21 -9.24
CA PRO A 42 -32.13 -0.26 -9.33
C PRO A 42 -32.57 0.29 -7.96
N ASP A 43 -32.59 -0.57 -6.94
CA ASP A 43 -33.16 -0.27 -5.63
C ASP A 43 -32.11 0.05 -4.55
N ARG A 44 -30.81 0.14 -4.91
CA ARG A 44 -29.72 0.36 -3.98
C ARG A 44 -28.77 1.46 -4.45
N SER A 45 -28.49 2.40 -3.56
CA SER A 45 -27.58 3.52 -3.84
C SER A 45 -26.42 3.61 -2.88
N GLN A 46 -26.35 2.76 -1.84
CA GLN A 46 -25.37 2.84 -0.76
C GLN A 46 -24.67 1.50 -0.58
N TYR A 47 -23.33 1.52 -0.52
CA TYR A 47 -22.48 0.32 -0.42
C TYR A 47 -21.30 0.55 0.51
N LEU A 48 -20.79 -0.56 1.07
CA LEU A 48 -19.38 -0.68 1.46
C LEU A 48 -18.63 -1.31 0.30
N ILE A 49 -17.79 -0.54 -0.39
CA ILE A 49 -16.97 -1.01 -1.50
C ILE A 49 -15.63 -1.44 -0.95
N LEU A 50 -15.30 -2.71 -1.08
CA LEU A 50 -13.99 -3.27 -0.76
C LEU A 50 -13.26 -3.55 -2.08
N LEU A 51 -12.04 -3.05 -2.22
CA LEU A 51 -11.26 -3.19 -3.46
C LEU A 51 -9.85 -3.71 -3.20
N ASN A 52 -9.32 -4.47 -4.15
CA ASN A 52 -7.89 -4.78 -4.21
C ASN A 52 -7.13 -3.53 -4.66
N HIS A 53 -5.89 -3.33 -4.15
CA HIS A 53 -5.18 -2.08 -4.35
C HIS A 53 -3.99 -2.22 -5.33
N GLN A 54 -4.19 -1.83 -6.58
CA GLN A 54 -3.24 -2.05 -7.66
C GLN A 54 -2.50 -0.77 -8.10
N THR A 55 -3.22 0.33 -8.33
CA THR A 55 -2.66 1.56 -8.89
C THR A 55 -2.92 2.78 -7.99
N PRO A 56 -2.25 3.91 -8.18
CA PRO A 56 -2.59 5.14 -7.45
C PRO A 56 -3.90 5.77 -7.93
N PHE A 57 -4.56 5.21 -8.96
CA PHE A 57 -5.79 5.72 -9.56
C PHE A 57 -7.02 4.83 -9.28
N ASP A 58 -6.91 3.83 -8.44
CA ASP A 58 -7.99 2.89 -8.15
C ASP A 58 -9.29 3.56 -7.72
N GLN A 59 -9.20 4.64 -6.93
CA GLN A 59 -10.36 5.42 -6.51
C GLN A 59 -11.14 6.02 -7.70
N PHE A 60 -10.45 6.38 -8.79
CA PHE A 60 -11.11 6.92 -9.97
C PHE A 60 -11.81 5.82 -10.77
N PHE A 61 -11.28 4.59 -10.80
CA PHE A 61 -11.97 3.45 -11.40
C PHE A 61 -13.29 3.16 -10.66
N VAL A 62 -13.26 3.16 -9.33
CA VAL A 62 -14.46 2.98 -8.50
C VAL A 62 -15.47 4.11 -8.77
N ASP A 63 -15.03 5.37 -8.77
CA ASP A 63 -15.89 6.52 -9.07
C ASP A 63 -16.53 6.45 -10.47
N MET A 64 -15.86 5.81 -11.45
CA MET A 64 -16.37 5.66 -12.81
C MET A 64 -17.37 4.52 -12.94
N VAL A 65 -17.36 3.56 -12.03
CA VAL A 65 -18.26 2.39 -12.05
C VAL A 65 -19.52 2.64 -11.24
N PHE A 66 -19.44 3.34 -10.11
CA PHE A 66 -20.59 3.61 -9.23
C PHE A 66 -21.24 4.97 -9.50
N PRO A 67 -22.57 5.11 -9.33
CA PRO A 67 -23.30 6.31 -9.70
C PRO A 67 -23.22 7.48 -8.69
N ALA A 68 -22.94 7.18 -7.41
CA ALA A 68 -22.99 8.15 -6.30
C ALA A 68 -21.60 8.63 -5.83
N PRO A 69 -21.50 9.77 -5.12
CA PRO A 69 -20.27 10.16 -4.45
C PRO A 69 -19.78 9.09 -3.46
N ILE A 70 -18.47 8.85 -3.43
CA ILE A 70 -17.85 7.81 -2.62
C ILE A 70 -16.90 8.45 -1.62
N TYR A 71 -16.94 7.96 -0.37
CA TYR A 71 -16.10 8.44 0.73
C TYR A 71 -15.00 7.43 1.00
N TYR A 72 -13.78 7.75 0.55
CA TYR A 72 -12.63 6.84 0.63
C TYR A 72 -11.97 6.89 2.00
N VAL A 73 -11.65 5.71 2.55
CA VAL A 73 -10.75 5.60 3.69
C VAL A 73 -9.33 5.86 3.21
N ALA A 74 -8.68 6.87 3.76
CA ALA A 74 -7.37 7.35 3.31
C ALA A 74 -6.41 7.56 4.48
N THR A 75 -5.13 7.28 4.26
CA THR A 75 -4.07 7.40 5.27
C THR A 75 -3.75 8.86 5.61
N GLU A 76 -3.15 9.07 6.79
CA GLU A 76 -2.78 10.39 7.32
C GLU A 76 -1.89 11.23 6.40
N ASP A 77 -1.19 10.62 5.45
CA ASP A 77 -0.30 11.36 4.53
C ASP A 77 -1.07 12.37 3.64
N ILE A 78 -2.28 12.01 3.20
CA ILE A 78 -3.15 12.93 2.45
C ILE A 78 -3.57 14.13 3.31
N PHE A 79 -3.66 13.95 4.62
CA PHE A 79 -4.03 15.00 5.57
C PHE A 79 -2.85 15.82 6.05
N SER A 80 -1.62 15.53 5.60
CA SER A 80 -0.39 16.23 6.00
C SER A 80 0.22 17.09 4.88
N LEU A 81 -0.59 17.45 3.87
CA LEU A 81 -0.19 18.27 2.72
C LEU A 81 -0.45 19.77 2.92
N GLY A 82 -0.74 20.21 4.14
CA GLY A 82 -1.05 21.61 4.46
C GLY A 82 -2.38 22.06 3.85
N TRP A 83 -2.41 23.20 3.15
CA TRP A 83 -3.64 23.74 2.55
C TRP A 83 -4.30 22.82 1.51
N ILE A 84 -3.51 22.00 0.80
CA ILE A 84 -4.00 20.99 -0.15
C ILE A 84 -4.91 19.98 0.57
N SER A 85 -4.53 19.54 1.79
CA SER A 85 -5.37 18.65 2.59
C SER A 85 -6.73 19.26 2.91
N SER A 86 -6.79 20.58 3.13
CA SER A 86 -8.04 21.30 3.38
C SER A 86 -8.92 21.34 2.13
N VAL A 87 -8.32 21.53 0.96
CA VAL A 87 -9.03 21.48 -0.34
C VAL A 87 -9.57 20.07 -0.59
N ILE A 88 -8.77 19.03 -0.43
CA ILE A 88 -9.20 17.63 -0.61
C ILE A 88 -10.36 17.32 0.35
N ARG A 89 -10.25 17.71 1.62
CA ARG A 89 -11.33 17.51 2.61
C ARG A 89 -12.63 18.23 2.23
N TYR A 90 -12.52 19.42 1.65
CA TYR A 90 -13.69 20.19 1.20
C TYR A 90 -14.35 19.54 -0.03
N LEU A 91 -13.56 19.04 -0.98
CA LEU A 91 -14.03 18.50 -2.25
C LEU A 91 -14.62 17.09 -2.14
N VAL A 92 -13.92 16.17 -1.42
CA VAL A 92 -14.24 14.73 -1.43
C VAL A 92 -14.32 14.09 -0.03
N ALA A 93 -14.09 14.86 1.02
CA ALA A 93 -14.23 14.47 2.43
C ALA A 93 -13.72 13.04 2.75
N PRO A 94 -12.45 12.69 2.47
CA PRO A 94 -11.94 11.36 2.75
C PRO A 94 -11.95 11.06 4.26
N ILE A 95 -12.14 9.79 4.60
CA ILE A 95 -12.17 9.30 5.98
C ILE A 95 -10.74 9.01 6.43
N PRO A 96 -10.19 9.74 7.42
CA PRO A 96 -8.80 9.51 7.85
C PRO A 96 -8.64 8.21 8.62
N ILE A 97 -7.55 7.49 8.35
CA ILE A 97 -7.11 6.32 9.11
C ILE A 97 -5.61 6.41 9.41
N LYS A 98 -5.21 6.06 10.63
CA LYS A 98 -3.81 5.85 10.98
C LYS A 98 -3.38 4.44 10.56
N LYS A 99 -2.30 4.38 9.77
CA LYS A 99 -1.80 3.11 9.26
C LYS A 99 -1.29 2.20 10.38
N GLN A 100 -1.55 0.89 10.25
CA GLN A 100 -1.06 -0.16 11.16
C GLN A 100 -1.47 -0.01 12.64
N THR A 101 -2.45 0.83 12.94
CA THR A 101 -3.00 1.00 14.29
C THR A 101 -4.47 0.56 14.34
N ASN A 102 -4.99 0.30 15.55
CA ASN A 102 -6.41 0.08 15.77
C ASN A 102 -7.10 1.46 15.90
N ASP A 103 -7.42 2.08 14.76
CA ASP A 103 -8.00 3.43 14.73
C ASP A 103 -9.52 3.41 14.91
N LEU A 104 -9.96 3.42 16.16
CA LEU A 104 -11.38 3.50 16.52
C LEU A 104 -12.06 4.77 15.97
N LYS A 105 -11.31 5.86 15.75
CA LYS A 105 -11.87 7.09 15.17
C LYS A 105 -12.26 6.88 13.71
N ALA A 106 -11.47 6.10 12.96
CA ALA A 106 -11.80 5.74 11.59
C ALA A 106 -13.10 4.93 11.53
N VAL A 107 -13.27 3.94 12.43
CA VAL A 107 -14.50 3.14 12.53
C VAL A 107 -15.72 4.04 12.84
N VAL A 108 -15.61 4.95 13.82
CA VAL A 108 -16.69 5.90 14.17
C VAL A 108 -17.05 6.80 12.97
N ASN A 109 -16.04 7.26 12.23
CA ASN A 109 -16.27 8.09 11.04
C ASN A 109 -16.97 7.30 9.92
N CYS A 110 -16.59 6.05 9.67
CA CYS A 110 -17.30 5.16 8.72
C CYS A 110 -18.78 4.98 9.11
N ILE A 111 -19.06 4.72 10.40
CA ILE A 111 -20.44 4.59 10.89
C ILE A 111 -21.24 5.89 10.66
N ARG A 112 -20.62 7.07 10.87
CA ARG A 112 -21.28 8.35 10.60
C ARG A 112 -21.61 8.53 9.13
N VAL A 113 -20.64 8.28 8.25
CA VAL A 113 -20.86 8.36 6.79
C VAL A 113 -21.97 7.40 6.35
N ALA A 114 -21.97 6.16 6.86
CA ALA A 114 -23.01 5.20 6.57
C ALA A 114 -24.39 5.68 7.02
N ARG A 115 -24.52 6.21 8.25
CA ARG A 115 -25.77 6.75 8.80
C ARG A 115 -26.30 7.96 8.05
N GLU A 116 -25.43 8.76 7.46
CA GLU A 116 -25.79 9.88 6.61
C GLU A 116 -26.14 9.48 5.17
N GLY A 117 -26.11 8.18 4.82
CA GLY A 117 -26.45 7.65 3.50
C GLY A 117 -25.28 7.60 2.51
N GLY A 118 -24.03 7.70 2.98
CA GLY A 118 -22.85 7.69 2.11
C GLY A 118 -22.33 6.31 1.77
N THR A 119 -21.90 6.13 0.53
CA THR A 119 -21.12 4.96 0.10
C THR A 119 -19.68 5.11 0.54
N ILE A 120 -19.14 4.06 1.16
CA ILE A 120 -17.76 4.03 1.67
C ILE A 120 -16.92 3.11 0.80
N ALA A 121 -15.69 3.53 0.46
CA ALA A 121 -14.75 2.64 -0.21
C ALA A 121 -13.43 2.55 0.56
N MET A 122 -12.86 1.34 0.61
CA MET A 122 -11.57 1.07 1.21
C MET A 122 -10.86 -0.11 0.55
N ALA A 123 -9.53 -0.05 0.52
CA ALA A 123 -8.70 -1.20 0.21
C ALA A 123 -8.26 -1.85 1.53
N PRO A 124 -8.78 -3.04 1.90
CA PRO A 124 -8.48 -3.68 3.18
C PRO A 124 -7.00 -4.10 3.33
N GLU A 125 -6.29 -4.24 2.23
CA GLU A 125 -4.82 -4.42 2.19
C GLU A 125 -4.06 -3.24 2.79
N GLY A 126 -4.66 -2.04 2.78
CA GLY A 126 -4.04 -0.80 3.28
C GLY A 126 -2.87 -0.28 2.45
N ASN A 127 -2.38 -1.05 1.49
CA ASN A 127 -1.29 -0.73 0.59
C ASN A 127 -1.51 -1.34 -0.80
N ARG A 128 -0.87 -0.72 -1.80
CA ARG A 128 -0.71 -1.37 -3.11
C ARG A 128 0.29 -2.50 -3.00
N THR A 129 0.02 -3.58 -3.72
CA THR A 129 0.90 -4.74 -3.73
C THR A 129 2.30 -4.42 -4.30
N TYR A 130 3.34 -4.98 -3.70
CA TYR A 130 4.68 -5.02 -4.25
C TYR A 130 4.92 -6.24 -5.13
N SER A 131 4.31 -7.37 -4.77
CA SER A 131 4.50 -8.67 -5.41
C SER A 131 3.62 -8.88 -6.65
N GLY A 132 2.51 -8.15 -6.76
CA GLY A 132 1.46 -8.37 -7.76
C GLY A 132 0.37 -9.33 -7.30
N ARG A 133 0.45 -9.83 -6.06
CA ARG A 133 -0.61 -10.60 -5.41
C ARG A 133 -1.32 -9.74 -4.38
N THR A 134 -2.54 -10.13 -4.03
CA THR A 134 -3.25 -9.55 -2.89
C THR A 134 -2.42 -9.69 -1.64
N GLU A 135 -2.20 -8.58 -0.94
CA GLU A 135 -1.42 -8.52 0.28
C GLU A 135 -2.28 -8.89 1.50
N TYR A 136 -1.63 -8.96 2.67
CA TYR A 136 -2.31 -9.28 3.91
C TYR A 136 -3.43 -8.29 4.23
N MET A 137 -4.60 -8.82 4.57
CA MET A 137 -5.74 -8.06 5.07
C MET A 137 -6.03 -8.41 6.52
N LYS A 138 -6.41 -7.42 7.34
CA LYS A 138 -6.83 -7.66 8.72
C LYS A 138 -8.26 -8.21 8.75
N SER A 139 -8.50 -9.30 9.49
CA SER A 139 -9.84 -9.88 9.66
C SER A 139 -10.87 -8.90 10.27
N SER A 140 -10.40 -7.82 10.91
CA SER A 140 -11.28 -6.76 11.43
C SER A 140 -12.13 -6.06 10.36
N VAL A 141 -11.86 -6.25 9.06
CA VAL A 141 -12.69 -5.74 7.97
C VAL A 141 -14.09 -6.40 7.97
N SER A 142 -14.19 -7.69 8.28
CA SER A 142 -15.50 -8.38 8.39
C SER A 142 -16.35 -7.82 9.54
N LYS A 143 -15.72 -7.53 10.69
CA LYS A 143 -16.39 -6.89 11.84
C LYS A 143 -16.89 -5.48 11.51
N LEU A 144 -16.08 -4.70 10.79
CA LEU A 144 -16.50 -3.38 10.32
C LEU A 144 -17.66 -3.48 9.33
N ALA A 145 -17.60 -4.40 8.36
CA ALA A 145 -18.63 -4.62 7.35
C ALA A 145 -19.99 -4.95 8.00
N LYS A 146 -20.01 -5.90 8.92
CA LYS A 146 -21.22 -6.24 9.69
C LYS A 146 -21.76 -5.06 10.50
N LYS A 147 -20.86 -4.30 11.14
CA LYS A 147 -21.25 -3.13 11.94
C LYS A 147 -21.85 -2.00 11.11
N LEU A 148 -21.43 -1.85 9.87
CA LEU A 148 -22.01 -0.86 8.94
C LEU A 148 -23.38 -1.29 8.43
N GLY A 149 -23.65 -2.58 8.30
CA GLY A 149 -24.94 -3.12 7.81
C GLY A 149 -25.26 -2.71 6.37
N LEU A 150 -24.22 -2.43 5.56
CA LEU A 150 -24.36 -2.06 4.15
C LEU A 150 -24.14 -3.28 3.25
N PRO A 151 -24.73 -3.32 2.04
CA PRO A 151 -24.31 -4.26 1.02
C PRO A 151 -22.81 -4.10 0.75
N ILE A 152 -22.07 -5.21 0.67
CA ILE A 152 -20.63 -5.22 0.44
C ILE A 152 -20.39 -5.48 -1.03
N ALA A 153 -19.89 -4.48 -1.77
CA ALA A 153 -19.49 -4.65 -3.16
C ALA A 153 -18.01 -4.97 -3.22
N LEU A 154 -17.65 -6.15 -3.72
CA LEU A 154 -16.27 -6.56 -3.95
C LEU A 154 -15.83 -6.04 -5.33
N PHE A 155 -14.94 -5.07 -5.34
CA PHE A 155 -14.47 -4.41 -6.56
C PHE A 155 -13.07 -4.89 -6.94
N ARG A 156 -12.97 -5.50 -8.12
CA ARG A 156 -11.70 -6.04 -8.62
C ARG A 156 -11.11 -5.14 -9.68
N ILE A 157 -9.79 -4.97 -9.57
CA ILE A 157 -8.94 -4.32 -10.56
C ILE A 157 -7.91 -5.35 -11.00
N GLU A 158 -7.87 -5.64 -12.29
CA GLU A 158 -6.99 -6.60 -12.92
C GLU A 158 -6.10 -5.89 -13.95
N GLY A 159 -4.85 -6.34 -14.12
CA GLY A 159 -3.85 -5.73 -14.99
C GLY A 159 -3.15 -4.50 -14.41
N GLY A 160 -3.58 -4.02 -13.24
CA GLY A 160 -3.03 -2.82 -12.61
C GLY A 160 -1.57 -2.94 -12.21
N TYR A 161 -1.17 -4.08 -11.65
CA TYR A 161 0.24 -4.37 -11.36
C TYR A 161 1.10 -4.39 -12.61
N GLY A 162 0.61 -4.96 -13.69
CA GLY A 162 1.33 -4.94 -14.98
C GLY A 162 1.51 -3.53 -15.50
N ALA A 163 0.46 -2.70 -15.45
CA ALA A 163 0.46 -1.34 -15.98
C ALA A 163 1.27 -0.35 -15.11
N GLU A 164 1.06 -0.33 -13.80
CA GLU A 164 1.78 0.57 -12.88
C GLU A 164 2.06 -0.11 -11.53
N PRO A 165 3.01 -1.06 -11.45
CA PRO A 165 3.37 -1.70 -10.20
C PRO A 165 3.86 -0.66 -9.18
N ARG A 166 3.63 -0.93 -7.90
CA ARG A 166 3.94 0.00 -6.82
C ARG A 166 5.39 0.50 -6.83
N TRP A 167 6.32 -0.36 -7.18
CA TRP A 167 7.75 -0.05 -7.20
C TRP A 167 8.18 0.81 -8.40
N SER A 168 7.39 0.90 -9.47
CA SER A 168 7.75 1.62 -10.70
C SER A 168 7.30 3.07 -10.72
N ASP A 169 8.05 3.93 -11.42
CA ASP A 169 7.65 5.31 -11.73
C ASP A 169 7.09 5.46 -13.15
N VAL A 170 7.09 4.37 -13.94
CA VAL A 170 6.61 4.39 -15.33
C VAL A 170 5.30 3.64 -15.45
N ILE A 171 4.46 4.12 -16.37
CA ILE A 171 3.23 3.44 -16.75
C ILE A 171 3.53 2.67 -18.03
N ARG A 172 3.15 1.41 -18.05
CA ARG A 172 3.32 0.49 -19.15
C ARG A 172 2.01 0.39 -19.92
N LYS A 173 2.10 0.30 -21.23
CA LYS A 173 0.95 0.04 -22.09
C LYS A 173 0.55 -1.42 -21.98
N GLY A 174 -0.65 -1.69 -21.49
CA GLY A 174 -1.23 -3.02 -21.33
C GLY A 174 -2.67 -2.90 -20.86
N LYS A 175 -3.45 -3.95 -21.10
CA LYS A 175 -4.88 -3.97 -20.79
C LYS A 175 -5.13 -4.12 -19.29
N MET A 176 -6.16 -3.44 -18.82
CA MET A 176 -6.69 -3.51 -17.46
C MET A 176 -8.20 -3.70 -17.49
N LYS A 177 -8.75 -4.25 -16.39
CA LYS A 177 -10.20 -4.33 -16.16
C LYS A 177 -10.52 -3.87 -14.76
N ALA A 178 -11.70 -3.25 -14.58
CA ALA A 178 -12.18 -2.88 -13.25
C ALA A 178 -13.71 -3.05 -13.18
N TYR A 179 -14.18 -3.84 -12.23
CA TYR A 179 -15.58 -4.28 -12.14
C TYR A 179 -15.95 -4.73 -10.73
N VAL A 180 -17.28 -4.77 -10.45
CA VAL A 180 -17.81 -5.43 -9.26
C VAL A 180 -17.86 -6.93 -9.53
N SER A 181 -17.10 -7.72 -8.79
CA SER A 181 -17.07 -9.18 -8.92
C SER A 181 -18.20 -9.86 -8.19
N GLU A 182 -18.64 -9.27 -7.06
CA GLU A 182 -19.67 -9.82 -6.19
C GLU A 182 -20.31 -8.72 -5.34
N VAL A 183 -21.57 -8.91 -4.97
CA VAL A 183 -22.25 -8.14 -3.93
C VAL A 183 -22.78 -9.09 -2.87
N ILE A 184 -22.36 -8.89 -1.62
CA ILE A 184 -22.84 -9.64 -0.45
C ILE A 184 -23.89 -8.79 0.23
N SER A 185 -25.11 -9.31 0.37
CA SER A 185 -26.19 -8.57 1.04
C SER A 185 -25.95 -8.43 2.55
N PRO A 186 -26.56 -7.43 3.22
CA PRO A 186 -26.49 -7.32 4.68
C PRO A 186 -26.96 -8.56 5.41
N GLU A 187 -28.00 -9.22 4.89
CA GLU A 187 -28.59 -10.44 5.43
C GLU A 187 -27.62 -11.62 5.34
N GLU A 188 -27.00 -11.81 4.17
CA GLU A 188 -25.96 -12.82 3.98
C GLU A 188 -24.76 -12.57 4.91
N ALA A 189 -24.29 -11.32 4.99
CA ALA A 189 -23.18 -10.96 5.86
C ALA A 189 -23.50 -11.18 7.34
N ALA A 190 -24.74 -10.93 7.78
CA ALA A 190 -25.19 -11.16 9.14
C ALA A 190 -25.28 -12.65 9.50
N ALA A 191 -25.63 -13.51 8.53
CA ALA A 191 -25.79 -14.96 8.72
C ALA A 191 -24.44 -15.69 8.83
N MET A 192 -23.33 -15.14 8.32
CA MET A 192 -21.99 -15.71 8.38
C MET A 192 -21.32 -15.40 9.74
N THR A 193 -20.35 -16.21 10.15
CA THR A 193 -19.39 -15.86 11.18
C THR A 193 -18.43 -14.76 10.66
N ASP A 194 -17.66 -14.14 11.53
CA ASP A 194 -16.67 -13.13 11.11
C ASP A 194 -15.59 -13.72 10.21
N ASP A 195 -15.19 -14.97 10.48
CA ASP A 195 -14.16 -15.67 9.71
C ASP A 195 -14.67 -16.13 8.34
N GLU A 196 -15.92 -16.62 8.25
CA GLU A 196 -16.55 -16.97 6.97
C GLU A 196 -16.71 -15.74 6.07
N LEU A 197 -17.18 -14.63 6.63
CA LEU A 197 -17.30 -13.38 5.88
C LEU A 197 -15.92 -12.87 5.45
N PHE A 198 -14.90 -12.95 6.33
CA PHE A 198 -13.54 -12.56 6.00
C PHE A 198 -12.98 -13.41 4.86
N ALA A 199 -13.12 -14.74 4.92
CA ALA A 199 -12.66 -15.65 3.87
C ALA A 199 -13.35 -15.36 2.52
N ARG A 200 -14.67 -15.04 2.51
CA ARG A 200 -15.39 -14.67 1.29
C ARG A 200 -14.89 -13.35 0.71
N ILE A 201 -14.63 -12.33 1.56
CA ILE A 201 -14.05 -11.06 1.13
C ILE A 201 -12.63 -11.28 0.55
N GLU A 202 -11.79 -12.05 1.26
CA GLU A 202 -10.43 -12.35 0.82
C GLU A 202 -10.43 -13.06 -0.55
N ALA A 203 -11.24 -14.08 -0.71
CA ALA A 203 -11.38 -14.82 -1.98
C ALA A 203 -11.89 -13.92 -3.13
N GLY A 204 -12.90 -13.07 -2.84
CA GLY A 204 -13.46 -12.16 -3.84
C GLY A 204 -12.51 -11.06 -4.32
N LEU A 205 -11.54 -10.67 -3.48
CA LEU A 205 -10.52 -9.66 -3.80
C LEU A 205 -9.19 -10.28 -4.24
N ALA A 206 -9.02 -11.61 -4.13
CA ALA A 206 -7.76 -12.28 -4.43
C ALA A 206 -7.38 -12.15 -5.90
N VAL A 207 -6.14 -11.68 -6.16
CA VAL A 207 -5.53 -11.58 -7.47
C VAL A 207 -4.08 -12.06 -7.43
N ASN A 208 -3.58 -12.59 -8.54
CA ASN A 208 -2.17 -12.93 -8.72
C ASN A 208 -1.64 -12.34 -10.04
N GLU A 209 -1.65 -11.02 -10.10
CA GLU A 209 -1.32 -10.22 -11.28
C GLU A 209 0.11 -10.45 -11.80
N ALA A 210 1.05 -10.88 -10.94
CA ALA A 210 2.41 -11.15 -11.37
C ALA A 210 2.50 -12.30 -12.37
N CYS A 211 1.64 -13.32 -12.20
CA CYS A 211 1.65 -14.56 -13.02
C CYS A 211 0.54 -14.57 -14.09
N GLU A 212 -0.41 -13.62 -14.03
CA GLU A 212 -1.49 -13.52 -15.02
C GLU A 212 -0.95 -13.18 -16.42
N SER A 213 -1.63 -13.67 -17.44
CA SER A 213 -1.29 -13.37 -18.83
C SER A 213 -1.47 -11.88 -19.14
N GLY A 214 -0.65 -11.36 -20.02
CA GLY A 214 -0.73 -9.97 -20.48
C GLY A 214 0.64 -9.40 -20.84
N LEU A 215 0.63 -8.48 -21.80
CA LEU A 215 1.83 -7.76 -22.23
C LEU A 215 1.77 -6.31 -21.76
N TYR A 216 2.83 -5.87 -21.07
CA TYR A 216 2.94 -4.52 -20.50
C TYR A 216 4.21 -3.85 -21.01
N ARG A 217 4.06 -3.00 -22.03
CA ARG A 217 5.17 -2.47 -22.82
C ARG A 217 5.68 -1.14 -22.32
N HIS A 218 6.96 -1.10 -22.02
CA HIS A 218 7.71 0.13 -21.77
C HIS A 218 9.22 -0.14 -21.81
N LYS A 219 10.03 0.77 -22.41
CA LYS A 219 11.48 0.59 -22.48
C LYS A 219 12.18 0.54 -21.13
N ARG A 220 11.60 1.19 -20.09
CA ARG A 220 12.11 1.21 -18.72
C ARG A 220 11.23 0.38 -17.77
N ARG A 221 10.80 -0.82 -18.22
CA ARG A 221 9.82 -1.63 -17.48
C ARG A 221 10.34 -2.26 -16.19
N ALA A 222 11.66 -2.44 -16.03
CA ALA A 222 12.25 -2.93 -14.79
C ALA A 222 12.63 -1.82 -13.81
N GLU A 223 12.61 -0.56 -14.26
CA GLU A 223 13.20 0.54 -13.49
C GLU A 223 12.51 0.74 -12.14
N TYR A 224 13.33 0.76 -11.09
CA TYR A 224 12.99 0.81 -9.67
C TYR A 224 12.45 -0.52 -9.08
N LEU A 225 12.68 -1.68 -9.70
CA LEU A 225 12.34 -2.98 -9.09
C LEU A 225 13.11 -3.19 -7.77
N GLU A 226 14.27 -2.58 -7.58
CA GLU A 226 15.02 -2.55 -6.33
C GLU A 226 14.25 -1.95 -5.14
N ARG A 227 13.12 -1.28 -5.36
CA ARG A 227 12.22 -0.86 -4.26
C ARG A 227 11.40 -2.02 -3.69
N CYS A 228 11.38 -3.15 -4.41
CA CYS A 228 10.64 -4.36 -4.05
C CYS A 228 11.57 -5.48 -3.57
N VAL A 229 12.75 -5.60 -4.18
CA VAL A 229 13.68 -6.70 -3.92
C VAL A 229 14.97 -6.21 -3.27
N TYR A 230 15.48 -6.97 -2.28
CA TYR A 230 16.71 -6.69 -1.55
C TYR A 230 17.42 -7.96 -1.06
N VAL A 231 16.93 -9.14 -1.49
CA VAL A 231 17.58 -10.44 -1.26
C VAL A 231 17.89 -11.09 -2.60
N CYS A 232 19.15 -11.37 -2.84
CA CYS A 232 19.65 -12.06 -4.03
C CYS A 232 19.62 -13.58 -3.80
N PRO A 233 19.09 -14.39 -4.75
CA PRO A 233 19.10 -15.84 -4.60
C PRO A 233 20.50 -16.46 -4.64
N PHE A 234 21.51 -15.71 -5.09
CA PHE A 234 22.88 -16.17 -5.23
C PHE A 234 23.80 -15.75 -4.09
N CYS A 235 23.55 -14.60 -3.45
CA CYS A 235 24.47 -14.04 -2.45
C CYS A 235 23.80 -13.48 -1.18
N GLY A 236 22.48 -13.67 -1.00
CA GLY A 236 21.76 -13.27 0.22
C GLY A 236 21.39 -11.79 0.25
N LEU A 237 21.44 -11.15 1.42
CA LEU A 237 21.15 -9.72 1.58
C LEU A 237 21.99 -8.88 0.63
N SER A 238 21.35 -8.01 -0.14
CA SER A 238 22.02 -7.24 -1.18
C SER A 238 21.28 -5.94 -1.50
N GLU A 239 21.89 -5.15 -2.34
CA GLU A 239 21.28 -4.02 -3.03
C GLU A 239 21.20 -4.31 -4.53
N PHE A 240 20.20 -3.74 -5.16
CA PHE A 240 19.99 -3.88 -6.58
C PHE A 240 19.93 -2.52 -7.26
N GLU A 241 20.23 -2.52 -8.54
CA GLU A 241 20.06 -1.37 -9.42
C GLU A 241 19.43 -1.80 -10.73
N SER A 242 18.35 -1.12 -11.13
CA SER A 242 17.63 -1.41 -12.36
C SER A 242 17.80 -0.30 -13.39
N HIS A 243 18.05 -0.68 -14.63
CA HIS A 243 18.11 0.23 -15.78
C HIS A 243 17.34 -0.36 -16.96
N GLY A 244 16.37 0.40 -17.48
CA GLY A 244 15.58 -0.05 -18.62
C GLY A 244 14.75 -1.28 -18.29
N HIS A 245 15.18 -2.43 -18.75
CA HIS A 245 14.52 -3.73 -18.53
C HIS A 245 15.40 -4.74 -17.75
N VAL A 246 16.57 -4.31 -17.29
CA VAL A 246 17.53 -5.15 -16.56
C VAL A 246 17.64 -4.71 -15.10
N VAL A 247 17.77 -5.68 -14.21
CA VAL A 247 18.04 -5.52 -12.78
C VAL A 247 19.37 -6.20 -12.49
N THR A 248 20.28 -5.50 -11.83
CA THR A 248 21.61 -5.99 -11.48
C THR A 248 21.77 -6.05 -9.96
N CYS A 249 22.22 -7.18 -9.43
CA CYS A 249 22.68 -7.30 -8.05
C CYS A 249 24.02 -6.58 -7.90
N LYS A 250 24.11 -5.59 -6.99
CA LYS A 250 25.32 -4.80 -6.78
C LYS A 250 26.44 -5.60 -6.10
N HIS A 251 26.11 -6.67 -5.40
CA HIS A 251 27.10 -7.48 -4.67
C HIS A 251 27.73 -8.55 -5.57
N CYS A 252 26.96 -9.40 -6.23
CA CYS A 252 27.49 -10.50 -7.05
C CYS A 252 27.47 -10.23 -8.57
N GLY A 253 26.98 -9.09 -9.03
CA GLY A 253 26.92 -8.71 -10.45
C GLY A 253 25.90 -9.45 -11.30
N LYS A 254 25.17 -10.44 -10.76
CA LYS A 254 24.16 -11.19 -11.52
C LYS A 254 23.05 -10.28 -12.02
N GLN A 255 22.61 -10.53 -13.25
CA GLN A 255 21.65 -9.69 -13.96
C GLN A 255 20.40 -10.48 -14.35
N VAL A 256 19.26 -9.80 -14.31
CA VAL A 256 17.94 -10.37 -14.64
C VAL A 256 17.18 -9.42 -15.54
N VAL A 257 16.61 -9.93 -16.62
CA VAL A 257 15.69 -9.19 -17.50
C VAL A 257 14.26 -9.33 -16.95
N TYR A 258 13.55 -8.21 -16.89
CA TYR A 258 12.10 -8.17 -16.67
C TYR A 258 11.39 -8.04 -18.02
N GLY A 259 10.69 -9.08 -18.44
CA GLY A 259 9.99 -9.19 -19.73
C GLY A 259 8.73 -8.30 -19.82
N GLU A 260 8.20 -8.13 -21.03
CA GLU A 260 6.89 -7.49 -21.26
C GLU A 260 5.74 -8.33 -20.73
N ASP A 261 5.93 -9.65 -20.66
CA ASP A 261 5.04 -10.65 -20.06
C ASP A 261 5.23 -10.78 -18.53
N LYS A 262 5.99 -9.88 -17.93
CA LYS A 262 6.35 -9.84 -16.50
C LYS A 262 7.28 -10.96 -16.04
N LYS A 263 7.74 -11.84 -16.94
CA LYS A 263 8.70 -12.89 -16.60
C LYS A 263 10.10 -12.33 -16.31
N LEU A 264 10.79 -13.04 -15.44
CA LEU A 264 12.18 -12.81 -15.10
C LEU A 264 13.04 -13.85 -15.79
N THR A 265 14.10 -13.41 -16.45
CA THR A 265 15.06 -14.29 -17.15
C THR A 265 16.48 -13.84 -16.79
N GLY A 266 17.31 -14.74 -16.30
CA GLY A 266 18.71 -14.43 -16.00
C GLY A 266 19.52 -14.12 -17.26
N ILE A 267 20.51 -13.25 -17.15
CA ILE A 267 21.56 -13.03 -18.15
C ILE A 267 22.78 -13.79 -17.67
N ASP A 268 23.25 -14.75 -18.48
CA ASP A 268 24.40 -15.60 -18.15
C ASP A 268 24.30 -16.30 -16.79
N CYS A 269 23.08 -16.57 -16.33
CA CYS A 269 22.79 -17.32 -15.11
C CYS A 269 21.39 -17.95 -15.17
N ASP A 270 21.24 -19.08 -14.51
CA ASP A 270 19.92 -19.69 -14.29
C ASP A 270 19.22 -18.99 -13.11
N PHE A 271 18.30 -18.06 -13.42
CA PHE A 271 17.58 -17.33 -12.39
C PHE A 271 16.37 -18.17 -11.92
N PRO A 272 16.27 -18.48 -10.59
CA PRO A 272 15.34 -19.52 -10.12
C PRO A 272 13.86 -19.10 -10.08
N PHE A 273 13.54 -17.82 -10.32
CA PHE A 273 12.18 -17.31 -10.16
C PHE A 273 11.65 -16.76 -11.49
N PRO A 274 10.59 -17.35 -12.06
CA PRO A 274 9.98 -16.84 -13.30
C PRO A 274 9.24 -15.50 -13.12
N TYR A 275 8.82 -15.14 -11.89
CA TYR A 275 8.08 -13.90 -11.64
C TYR A 275 8.51 -13.21 -10.34
N VAL A 276 8.25 -11.90 -10.24
CA VAL A 276 8.56 -11.10 -9.04
C VAL A 276 7.87 -11.65 -7.80
N ALA A 277 6.66 -12.20 -7.92
CA ALA A 277 5.95 -12.80 -6.78
C ALA A 277 6.73 -13.93 -6.12
N GLN A 278 7.35 -14.81 -6.90
CA GLN A 278 8.14 -15.94 -6.37
C GLN A 278 9.49 -15.46 -5.77
N TRP A 279 10.11 -14.45 -6.40
CA TRP A 279 11.30 -13.81 -5.82
C TRP A 279 10.95 -13.14 -4.48
N TYR A 280 9.81 -12.49 -4.42
CA TYR A 280 9.29 -11.85 -3.20
C TYR A 280 9.01 -12.90 -2.10
N ASP A 281 8.44 -14.07 -2.44
CA ASP A 281 8.24 -15.18 -1.51
C ASP A 281 9.56 -15.72 -0.96
N TYR A 282 10.54 -15.91 -1.85
CA TYR A 282 11.88 -16.31 -1.45
C TYR A 282 12.48 -15.29 -0.48
N GLN A 283 12.40 -14.00 -0.79
CA GLN A 283 12.87 -12.91 0.07
C GLN A 283 12.20 -12.95 1.45
N ASN A 284 10.89 -13.14 1.50
CA ASN A 284 10.16 -13.22 2.77
C ASN A 284 10.58 -14.45 3.58
N ARG A 285 10.76 -15.61 2.94
CA ARG A 285 11.30 -16.80 3.63
C ARG A 285 12.72 -16.55 4.14
N PHE A 286 13.61 -16.01 3.31
CA PHE A 286 14.96 -15.65 3.71
C PHE A 286 14.99 -14.78 4.96
N ILE A 287 14.15 -13.75 5.01
CA ILE A 287 14.07 -12.87 6.19
C ILE A 287 13.46 -13.59 7.40
N ASN A 288 12.49 -14.48 7.20
CA ASN A 288 11.92 -15.27 8.31
C ASN A 288 12.90 -16.30 8.87
N ASP A 289 13.85 -16.76 8.07
CA ASP A 289 14.91 -17.67 8.53
C ASP A 289 16.11 -16.90 9.14
N LEU A 290 16.24 -15.60 8.86
CA LEU A 290 17.32 -14.77 9.38
C LEU A 290 17.15 -14.52 10.88
N ASN A 291 18.19 -14.79 11.68
CA ASN A 291 18.25 -14.32 13.05
C ASN A 291 18.82 -12.88 13.08
N VAL A 292 17.93 -11.88 13.05
CA VAL A 292 18.35 -10.47 13.03
C VAL A 292 19.09 -10.05 14.29
N LEU A 293 18.95 -10.78 15.40
CA LEU A 293 19.65 -10.49 16.66
C LEU A 293 21.17 -10.77 16.59
N ASP A 294 21.61 -11.52 15.59
CA ASP A 294 23.04 -11.73 15.30
C ASP A 294 23.67 -10.54 14.56
N HIS A 295 22.87 -9.54 14.16
CA HIS A 295 23.27 -8.37 13.37
C HIS A 295 23.05 -7.05 14.12
N VAL A 296 23.45 -7.00 15.38
CA VAL A 296 23.33 -5.80 16.24
C VAL A 296 24.61 -4.96 16.30
N GLU A 297 25.77 -5.55 15.96
CA GLU A 297 27.06 -4.86 16.01
C GLU A 297 27.40 -4.10 14.71
N LEU A 298 27.00 -4.66 13.56
CA LEU A 298 27.24 -4.06 12.25
C LEU A 298 25.93 -3.80 11.52
N PRO A 299 25.82 -2.67 10.82
CA PRO A 299 24.60 -2.36 10.08
C PRO A 299 24.41 -3.31 8.90
N LEU A 300 23.18 -3.79 8.72
CA LEU A 300 22.77 -4.57 7.55
C LEU A 300 22.68 -3.71 6.29
N TYR A 301 22.29 -2.45 6.44
CA TYR A 301 22.17 -1.47 5.36
C TYR A 301 22.48 -0.05 5.85
N GLU A 302 23.01 0.76 4.93
CA GLU A 302 23.29 2.17 5.18
C GLU A 302 22.76 3.01 4.02
N GLU A 303 22.11 4.14 4.31
CA GLU A 303 21.51 5.00 3.28
C GLU A 303 21.46 6.46 3.68
N ASN A 304 21.61 7.33 2.68
CA ASN A 304 21.34 8.75 2.86
C ASN A 304 19.85 9.03 2.71
N ILE A 305 19.27 9.68 3.72
CA ILE A 305 17.86 10.00 3.79
C ILE A 305 17.61 11.47 4.13
N ARG A 306 16.38 11.89 3.88
CA ARG A 306 15.77 13.09 4.44
C ARG A 306 14.85 12.64 5.56
N LEU A 307 14.98 13.22 6.73
CA LEU A 307 14.15 12.98 7.89
C LEU A 307 13.11 14.09 8.05
N SER A 308 11.85 13.73 8.15
CA SER A 308 10.74 14.65 8.43
C SER A 308 9.83 14.07 9.50
N GLU A 309 9.11 14.93 10.22
CA GLU A 309 8.04 14.54 11.12
C GLU A 309 6.68 14.78 10.47
N VAL A 310 5.80 13.77 10.50
CA VAL A 310 4.45 13.83 9.95
C VAL A 310 3.47 14.25 11.03
N LEU A 311 2.82 15.39 10.84
CA LEU A 311 1.84 15.95 11.75
C LEU A 311 0.45 15.88 11.11
N LEU A 312 -0.49 15.21 11.78
CA LEU A 312 -1.86 15.10 11.28
C LEU A 312 -2.54 16.49 11.18
N TYR A 313 -3.12 16.79 10.03
CA TYR A 313 -3.77 18.07 9.70
C TYR A 313 -2.84 19.29 9.63
N ARG A 314 -1.53 19.09 9.63
CA ARG A 314 -0.52 20.14 9.47
C ARG A 314 0.44 19.77 8.34
N LYS A 315 1.18 20.76 7.86
CA LYS A 315 2.31 20.47 6.95
C LYS A 315 3.38 19.74 7.75
N LYS A 316 3.90 18.65 7.17
CA LYS A 316 5.03 17.92 7.79
C LYS A 316 6.24 18.85 7.98
N VAL A 317 6.94 18.63 9.07
CA VAL A 317 8.14 19.39 9.43
C VAL A 317 9.37 18.66 8.92
N LEU A 318 10.24 19.36 8.21
CA LEU A 318 11.55 18.86 7.84
C LEU A 318 12.47 18.96 9.07
N LEU A 319 12.91 17.82 9.59
CA LEU A 319 13.84 17.77 10.72
C LEU A 319 15.29 17.88 10.22
N ARG A 320 15.66 17.05 9.22
CA ARG A 320 17.00 17.02 8.63
C ARG A 320 16.91 16.81 7.12
N LYS A 321 17.63 17.64 6.36
CA LYS A 321 17.64 17.56 4.89
C LYS A 321 18.55 16.46 4.37
N HIS A 322 19.67 16.26 5.04
CA HIS A 322 20.67 15.24 4.72
C HIS A 322 21.09 14.59 6.03
N CYS A 323 20.90 13.31 6.14
CA CYS A 323 21.34 12.50 7.26
C CYS A 323 21.61 11.06 6.77
N HIS A 324 22.45 10.36 7.52
CA HIS A 324 22.84 8.99 7.24
C HIS A 324 22.09 8.04 8.17
N ALA A 325 21.34 7.11 7.61
CA ALA A 325 20.60 6.11 8.37
C ALA A 325 21.31 4.76 8.26
N ARG A 326 21.54 4.12 9.40
CA ARG A 326 22.05 2.76 9.54
C ARG A 326 20.97 1.86 10.08
N LEU A 327 20.74 0.74 9.41
CA LEU A 327 19.73 -0.26 9.78
C LEU A 327 20.43 -1.47 10.37
N TYR A 328 20.24 -1.69 11.66
CA TYR A 328 20.72 -2.85 12.42
C TYR A 328 19.60 -3.89 12.58
N GLY A 329 19.93 -5.02 13.14
CA GLY A 329 18.94 -6.08 13.39
C GLY A 329 17.92 -5.75 14.49
N ASP A 330 18.20 -4.76 15.34
CA ASP A 330 17.39 -4.37 16.49
C ASP A 330 17.00 -2.88 16.55
N ARG A 331 17.57 -2.04 15.67
CA ARG A 331 17.37 -0.58 15.70
C ARG A 331 17.68 0.10 14.38
N ILE A 332 17.29 1.34 14.28
CA ILE A 332 17.75 2.27 13.24
C ILE A 332 18.50 3.39 13.94
N VAL A 333 19.71 3.74 13.46
CA VAL A 333 20.50 4.86 13.97
C VAL A 333 20.66 5.88 12.86
N ILE A 334 20.38 7.15 13.17
CA ILE A 334 20.50 8.27 12.24
C ILE A 334 21.61 9.17 12.73
N ASP A 335 22.57 9.48 11.81
CA ASP A 335 23.75 10.31 12.07
C ASP A 335 24.58 9.80 13.29
N GLU A 336 24.83 8.49 13.32
CA GLU A 336 25.57 7.79 14.38
C GLU A 336 26.94 8.41 14.62
N GLY A 337 27.29 8.57 15.90
CA GLY A 337 28.56 9.19 16.34
C GLY A 337 28.59 10.71 16.16
N SER A 338 27.51 11.33 15.70
CA SER A 338 27.39 12.80 15.65
C SER A 338 26.74 13.33 16.94
N GLY A 339 26.95 14.60 17.27
CA GLY A 339 26.24 15.25 18.38
C GLY A 339 24.71 15.35 18.21
N MET A 340 24.17 14.88 17.07
CA MET A 340 22.76 14.89 16.73
C MET A 340 22.22 13.47 16.48
N GLU A 341 22.87 12.46 17.00
CA GLU A 341 22.42 11.08 16.85
C GLU A 341 20.97 10.89 17.28
N LEU A 342 20.21 10.11 16.50
CA LEU A 342 18.87 9.66 16.83
C LEU A 342 18.80 8.16 16.68
N THR A 343 18.66 7.45 17.79
CA THR A 343 18.49 6.01 17.82
C THR A 343 17.00 5.66 17.98
N LEU A 344 16.51 4.74 17.15
CA LEU A 344 15.14 4.24 17.14
C LEU A 344 15.16 2.71 17.38
N PRO A 345 15.15 2.25 18.64
CA PRO A 345 15.13 0.83 18.97
C PRO A 345 13.82 0.19 18.48
N PHE A 346 13.89 -1.01 17.90
CA PHE A 346 12.70 -1.71 17.42
C PHE A 346 11.71 -2.07 18.53
N SER A 347 12.20 -2.24 19.76
CA SER A 347 11.36 -2.47 20.95
C SER A 347 10.46 -1.27 21.30
N GLU A 348 10.84 -0.05 20.91
CA GLU A 348 10.10 1.17 21.16
C GLU A 348 9.25 1.63 19.97
N ILE A 349 9.46 1.02 18.80
CA ILE A 349 8.67 1.30 17.60
C ILE A 349 7.32 0.57 17.70
N THR A 350 6.23 1.31 17.60
CA THR A 350 4.88 0.75 17.62
C THR A 350 4.44 0.23 16.24
N ALA A 351 4.93 0.84 15.17
CA ALA A 351 4.69 0.40 13.80
C ALA A 351 5.75 0.94 12.82
N ALA A 352 6.01 0.18 11.78
CA ALA A 352 6.79 0.61 10.62
C ALA A 352 5.98 0.33 9.35
N ALA A 353 5.89 1.28 8.43
CA ALA A 353 5.06 1.12 7.23
C ALA A 353 5.67 1.80 6.00
N CYS A 354 5.61 1.09 4.88
CA CYS A 354 5.91 1.67 3.58
C CYS A 354 4.82 2.66 3.16
N LEU A 355 5.21 3.82 2.66
CA LEU A 355 4.29 4.83 2.17
C LEU A 355 4.58 5.19 0.71
N GLY A 356 3.55 5.12 -0.13
CA GLY A 356 3.73 5.31 -1.57
C GLY A 356 4.71 4.29 -2.15
N LYS A 357 5.69 4.77 -2.93
CA LYS A 357 6.64 3.92 -3.66
C LYS A 357 7.96 3.70 -2.91
N ASN A 358 8.46 4.73 -2.19
CA ASN A 358 9.81 4.78 -1.62
C ASN A 358 9.92 5.70 -0.39
N LYS A 359 8.94 5.68 0.49
CA LYS A 359 8.98 6.34 1.79
C LYS A 359 8.70 5.34 2.90
N LEU A 360 9.30 5.58 4.06
CA LEU A 360 9.12 4.79 5.26
C LEU A 360 8.57 5.71 6.36
N ASN A 361 7.48 5.29 7.01
CA ASN A 361 7.01 5.90 8.25
C ASN A 361 7.35 4.98 9.43
N ILE A 362 7.98 5.56 10.45
CA ILE A 362 8.29 4.92 11.73
C ILE A 362 7.48 5.62 12.82
N TYR A 363 6.67 4.85 13.53
CA TYR A 363 5.85 5.30 14.65
C TYR A 363 6.59 5.00 15.95
N HIS A 364 7.08 6.07 16.62
CA HIS A 364 7.87 5.95 17.84
C HIS A 364 7.33 6.95 18.87
N GLY A 365 6.75 6.45 19.95
CA GLY A 365 6.02 7.28 20.91
C GLY A 365 4.90 8.08 20.23
N ASP A 366 4.86 9.38 20.47
CA ASP A 366 3.90 10.31 19.85
C ASP A 366 4.36 10.83 18.47
N HIS A 367 5.56 10.47 18.04
CA HIS A 367 6.18 10.94 16.80
C HIS A 367 5.95 9.96 15.64
N VAL A 368 5.78 10.52 14.45
CA VAL A 368 5.79 9.77 13.19
C VAL A 368 6.92 10.30 12.32
N TYR A 369 8.04 9.60 12.34
CA TYR A 369 9.20 9.92 11.52
C TYR A 369 9.01 9.39 10.10
N GLN A 370 9.21 10.24 9.11
CA GLN A 370 9.19 9.85 7.70
C GLN A 370 10.58 9.94 7.09
N PHE A 371 11.06 8.80 6.59
CA PHE A 371 12.29 8.69 5.82
C PHE A 371 11.98 8.78 4.33
N LYS A 372 12.75 9.59 3.62
CA LYS A 372 12.73 9.67 2.17
C LYS A 372 14.17 9.64 1.67
N GLY A 373 14.58 8.52 1.12
CA GLY A 373 15.89 8.36 0.50
C GLY A 373 15.91 8.82 -0.97
N SER A 374 16.83 8.27 -1.74
CA SER A 374 16.93 8.45 -3.19
C SER A 374 15.67 7.95 -3.91
N LYS A 375 15.61 8.13 -5.23
CA LYS A 375 14.53 7.51 -6.02
C LYS A 375 14.55 5.98 -5.91
N ARG A 376 15.69 5.38 -5.62
CA ARG A 376 15.90 3.92 -5.49
C ARG A 376 15.69 3.37 -4.08
N PHE A 377 15.41 4.24 -3.09
CA PHE A 377 15.25 3.86 -1.69
C PHE A 377 14.23 2.73 -1.51
N ASN A 378 14.68 1.64 -0.88
CA ASN A 378 13.84 0.50 -0.53
C ASN A 378 13.39 0.61 0.94
N ALA A 379 12.14 1.04 1.14
CA ALA A 379 11.53 1.12 2.47
C ALA A 379 11.11 -0.25 3.02
N LEU A 380 10.93 -1.24 2.14
CA LEU A 380 10.41 -2.55 2.49
C LEU A 380 11.38 -3.33 3.38
N LYS A 381 12.69 -3.25 3.13
CA LYS A 381 13.70 -3.92 3.96
C LYS A 381 13.63 -3.48 5.43
N TYR A 382 13.40 -2.19 5.70
CA TYR A 382 13.21 -1.67 7.06
C TYR A 382 11.98 -2.27 7.75
N VAL A 383 10.89 -2.34 7.02
CA VAL A 383 9.62 -2.90 7.53
C VAL A 383 9.77 -4.38 7.84
N ASN A 384 10.35 -5.15 6.92
CA ASN A 384 10.50 -6.60 7.08
C ASN A 384 11.47 -6.95 8.22
N LEU A 385 12.61 -6.24 8.35
CA LEU A 385 13.56 -6.46 9.44
C LEU A 385 12.97 -6.05 10.80
N TYR A 386 12.24 -4.94 10.86
CA TYR A 386 11.48 -4.57 12.07
C TYR A 386 10.49 -5.66 12.47
N PHE A 387 9.67 -6.17 11.54
CA PHE A 387 8.70 -7.23 11.85
C PHE A 387 9.40 -8.54 12.18
N ARG A 388 10.53 -8.86 11.53
CA ARG A 388 11.31 -10.05 11.88
C ARG A 388 11.84 -9.98 13.31
N HIS A 389 12.40 -8.85 13.72
CA HIS A 389 12.80 -8.60 15.11
C HIS A 389 11.62 -8.77 16.06
N LYS A 390 10.48 -8.14 15.74
CA LYS A 390 9.27 -8.22 16.54
C LYS A 390 8.77 -9.67 16.67
N ASN A 391 8.73 -10.42 15.58
CA ASN A 391 8.30 -11.83 15.59
C ASN A 391 9.20 -12.70 16.47
N LEU A 392 10.52 -12.50 16.40
CA LEU A 392 11.47 -13.22 17.26
C LEU A 392 11.30 -12.88 18.74
N THR A 393 11.12 -11.60 19.07
CA THR A 393 11.06 -11.15 20.47
C THR A 393 9.68 -11.35 21.11
N GLN A 394 8.60 -11.48 20.32
CA GLN A 394 7.23 -11.67 20.81
C GLN A 394 6.74 -13.12 20.75
N GLY A 395 7.60 -14.07 20.36
CA GLY A 395 7.30 -15.50 20.38
C GLY A 395 6.45 -16.01 19.20
N ASP A 396 6.32 -15.24 18.14
CA ASP A 396 5.71 -15.67 16.86
C ASP A 396 6.75 -15.60 15.74
N PRO A 397 7.71 -16.55 15.66
CA PRO A 397 8.84 -16.48 14.73
C PRO A 397 8.42 -16.51 13.25
N TYR A 398 7.20 -16.95 12.94
CA TYR A 398 6.67 -17.03 11.58
C TYR A 398 5.55 -16.02 11.32
N GLY A 399 5.44 -15.00 12.15
CA GLY A 399 4.47 -13.93 12.00
C GLY A 399 4.57 -13.20 10.66
N LYS A 400 3.48 -12.59 10.23
CA LYS A 400 3.41 -11.87 8.93
C LYS A 400 4.07 -10.50 9.00
N PHE A 401 4.65 -10.06 7.88
CA PHE A 401 5.16 -8.70 7.71
C PHE A 401 4.02 -7.75 7.37
N LEU A 402 3.51 -7.02 8.37
CA LEU A 402 2.28 -6.23 8.25
C LEU A 402 2.45 -4.78 7.80
N GLY A 403 3.65 -4.29 7.66
CA GLY A 403 3.92 -2.88 7.34
C GLY A 403 4.03 -2.56 5.84
N LEU A 404 3.57 -3.39 4.97
CA LEU A 404 3.72 -3.31 3.51
C LEU A 404 2.95 -2.16 2.88
#